data_a9732b4f66245f07ad13b71e015175ac
#
_entry.id   a9732b4f66245f07ad13b71e015175ac
#
_cell.length_a   1.000
_cell.length_b   1.000
_cell.length_c   1.000
_cell.angle_alpha   90.00
_cell.angle_beta   90.00
_cell.angle_gamma   90.00
#
_symmetry.space_group_name_H-M   'P 1'
#
loop_
_entity.id
_entity.type
_entity.pdbx_description
1 polymer ?
#
loop_
_entity_poly.entity_id
_entity_poly.type
_entity_poly.pdbx_seq_one_letter_code
_entity_poly.pdbx_strand_id
1 'polypeptide(L)'
;MFDCSKDMKNFHGDKVTLPKATRDEMRERRNNGRIRLDGGLESDGHKTPEYHVQGSYAMHTMVQDDDKQFDIDDGAYFSLAALTDDDGKELTPLEAKERVCNALCKDNRLANPATVHDNCVRQVYPVGYHIDIPVYRIQVSKDADGNSVQSYELAAKDEWQPSDAREVTRWFFRKVDEAGDKDDGAQMRRVVRLTKSFARSRDGWLENTGSGITLTRLVCDEFAKVPGRDDESLRKTWQAIEKRLANSLMVAHPVNDKNLAEDGDEKLNFFLGKLTEALGHLEILDTVCTRSEAREAWDTAYDTTYFSKQPTPDKRLSVDESKADDRNDGGGVYG
;
A
#
# COMPACT_ATOMS: atom_id res chain seq x y z
N MET A 1 9.48 -2.21 27.28
CA MET A 1 9.89 -2.85 26.01
C MET A 1 11.28 -2.34 25.60
N PHE A 2 12.20 -3.24 25.18
CA PHE A 2 13.52 -2.88 24.65
C PHE A 2 13.41 -1.96 23.44
N ASP A 3 14.31 -0.98 23.30
CA ASP A 3 14.26 0.00 22.21
C ASP A 3 14.98 -0.50 20.96
N CYS A 4 14.21 -0.86 19.92
CA CYS A 4 14.66 -1.24 18.60
C CYS A 4 14.29 -0.20 17.52
N SER A 5 13.91 1.04 17.92
CA SER A 5 13.39 2.05 17.00
C SER A 5 14.33 2.35 15.83
N LYS A 6 15.64 2.46 16.11
CA LYS A 6 16.67 2.70 15.08
C LYS A 6 16.78 1.52 14.11
N ASP A 7 16.81 0.30 14.64
CA ASP A 7 16.92 -0.91 13.82
C ASP A 7 15.66 -1.08 12.95
N MET A 8 14.46 -0.84 13.52
CA MET A 8 13.20 -0.87 12.79
C MET A 8 13.09 0.21 11.72
N LYS A 9 13.55 1.44 12.01
CA LYS A 9 13.59 2.53 11.03
C LYS A 9 14.48 2.19 9.83
N ASN A 10 15.65 1.60 10.09
CA ASN A 10 16.57 1.17 9.04
C ASN A 10 15.93 0.02 8.22
N PHE A 11 15.38 -1.00 8.88
CA PHE A 11 14.68 -2.10 8.21
C PHE A 11 13.55 -1.59 7.31
N HIS A 12 12.72 -0.68 7.83
CA HIS A 12 11.65 -0.07 7.05
C HIS A 12 12.19 0.67 5.80
N GLY A 13 13.30 1.40 5.93
CA GLY A 13 13.92 2.11 4.80
C GLY A 13 14.55 1.18 3.76
N ASP A 14 15.29 0.18 4.23
CA ASP A 14 16.14 -0.65 3.37
C ASP A 14 15.39 -1.85 2.77
N LYS A 15 14.40 -2.41 3.50
CA LYS A 15 13.75 -3.68 3.16
C LYS A 15 12.25 -3.57 2.89
N VAL A 16 11.60 -2.54 3.39
CA VAL A 16 10.14 -2.43 3.30
C VAL A 16 9.69 -1.35 2.32
N THR A 17 10.34 -0.20 2.35
CA THR A 17 9.96 0.93 1.48
C THR A 17 10.53 0.74 0.08
N LEU A 18 9.67 0.80 -0.94
CA LEU A 18 10.10 0.73 -2.33
C LEU A 18 11.11 1.86 -2.64
N PRO A 19 12.27 1.57 -3.25
CA PRO A 19 13.28 2.57 -3.58
C PRO A 19 12.72 3.73 -4.40
N LYS A 20 13.23 4.95 -4.17
CA LYS A 20 12.77 6.14 -4.91
C LYS A 20 12.93 5.97 -6.42
N ALA A 21 14.07 5.44 -6.87
CA ALA A 21 14.33 5.21 -8.30
C ALA A 21 13.28 4.30 -8.93
N THR A 22 12.91 3.19 -8.27
CA THR A 22 11.87 2.28 -8.75
C THR A 22 10.50 2.97 -8.82
N ARG A 23 10.15 3.75 -7.78
CA ARG A 23 8.88 4.51 -7.79
C ARG A 23 8.84 5.57 -8.89
N ASP A 24 9.95 6.23 -9.18
CA ASP A 24 10.05 7.24 -10.23
C ASP A 24 9.93 6.58 -11.61
N GLU A 25 10.59 5.42 -11.82
CA GLU A 25 10.47 4.63 -13.04
C GLU A 25 9.02 4.15 -13.26
N MET A 26 8.37 3.58 -12.25
CA MET A 26 6.98 3.14 -12.33
C MET A 26 6.04 4.29 -12.68
N ARG A 27 6.27 5.49 -12.11
CA ARG A 27 5.49 6.70 -12.42
C ARG A 27 5.66 7.11 -13.86
N GLU A 28 6.88 7.08 -14.40
CA GLU A 28 7.16 7.39 -15.80
C GLU A 28 6.45 6.39 -16.72
N ARG A 29 6.55 5.12 -16.43
CA ARG A 29 5.89 4.07 -17.21
C ARG A 29 4.37 4.19 -17.19
N ARG A 30 3.78 4.52 -16.03
CA ARG A 30 2.35 4.82 -15.91
C ARG A 30 1.97 6.01 -16.81
N ASN A 31 2.74 7.09 -16.78
CA ASN A 31 2.47 8.28 -17.62
C ASN A 31 2.58 7.94 -19.10
N ASN A 32 3.59 7.16 -19.50
CA ASN A 32 3.72 6.66 -20.86
C ASN A 32 2.57 5.73 -21.25
N GLY A 33 2.04 4.95 -20.30
CA GLY A 33 0.83 4.12 -20.48
C GLY A 33 -0.40 4.97 -20.82
N ARG A 34 -0.60 6.08 -20.11
CA ARG A 34 -1.70 7.02 -20.38
C ARG A 34 -1.61 7.63 -21.78
N ILE A 35 -0.41 8.15 -22.15
CA ILE A 35 -0.17 8.72 -23.50
C ILE A 35 -0.47 7.66 -24.58
N ARG A 36 -0.10 6.42 -24.36
CA ARG A 36 -0.34 5.31 -25.28
C ARG A 36 -1.81 4.97 -25.40
N LEU A 37 -2.51 4.92 -24.27
CA LEU A 37 -3.96 4.67 -24.22
C LEU A 37 -4.71 5.79 -24.95
N ASP A 38 -4.41 7.04 -24.63
CA ASP A 38 -5.04 8.20 -25.28
C ASP A 38 -4.82 8.18 -26.80
N GLY A 39 -3.58 8.00 -27.26
CA GLY A 39 -3.27 7.93 -28.69
C GLY A 39 -3.96 6.75 -29.40
N GLY A 40 -4.07 5.60 -28.73
CA GLY A 40 -4.78 4.42 -29.26
C GLY A 40 -6.28 4.67 -29.38
N LEU A 41 -6.90 5.28 -28.37
CA LEU A 41 -8.32 5.62 -28.39
C LEU A 41 -8.64 6.68 -29.45
N GLU A 42 -7.86 7.76 -29.51
CA GLU A 42 -8.02 8.84 -30.47
C GLU A 42 -7.88 8.35 -31.92
N SER A 43 -6.97 7.40 -32.18
CA SER A 43 -6.81 6.81 -33.52
C SER A 43 -8.03 6.01 -34.01
N ASP A 44 -8.90 5.57 -33.07
CA ASP A 44 -10.18 4.92 -33.36
C ASP A 44 -11.38 5.88 -33.29
N GLY A 45 -11.13 7.18 -33.07
CA GLY A 45 -12.18 8.18 -32.91
C GLY A 45 -12.88 8.14 -31.55
N HIS A 46 -12.31 7.42 -30.57
CA HIS A 46 -12.86 7.35 -29.22
C HIS A 46 -12.36 8.46 -28.31
N LYS A 47 -13.19 8.85 -27.32
CA LYS A 47 -12.81 9.83 -26.30
C LYS A 47 -11.87 9.20 -25.26
N THR A 48 -10.92 10.00 -24.78
CA THR A 48 -10.01 9.63 -23.72
C THR A 48 -10.69 9.69 -22.35
N PRO A 49 -10.23 8.88 -21.35
CA PRO A 49 -10.75 8.89 -19.99
C PRO A 49 -10.11 9.99 -19.13
N GLU A 50 -10.69 10.22 -17.95
CA GLU A 50 -9.99 10.82 -16.83
C GLU A 50 -9.17 9.76 -16.09
N TYR A 51 -8.00 10.13 -15.56
CA TYR A 51 -7.11 9.19 -14.88
C TYR A 51 -7.00 9.49 -13.39
N HIS A 52 -7.18 8.48 -12.56
CA HIS A 52 -6.98 8.58 -11.10
C HIS A 52 -6.17 7.40 -10.58
N VAL A 53 -4.99 7.68 -10.02
CA VAL A 53 -4.22 6.67 -9.28
C VAL A 53 -4.96 6.26 -8.02
N GLN A 54 -4.86 4.98 -7.69
CA GLN A 54 -5.57 4.37 -6.57
C GLN A 54 -4.68 3.34 -5.86
N GLY A 55 -5.25 2.59 -4.95
CA GLY A 55 -4.59 1.48 -4.27
C GLY A 55 -3.38 1.89 -3.42
N SER A 56 -2.44 0.99 -3.29
CA SER A 56 -1.27 1.14 -2.42
C SER A 56 -0.34 2.27 -2.86
N TYR A 57 -0.27 2.53 -4.18
CA TYR A 57 0.52 3.62 -4.72
C TYR A 57 -0.03 4.99 -4.30
N ALA A 58 -1.34 5.22 -4.46
CA ALA A 58 -1.99 6.47 -4.08
C ALA A 58 -1.91 6.72 -2.56
N MET A 59 -2.07 5.67 -1.75
CA MET A 59 -1.99 5.75 -0.29
C MET A 59 -0.55 5.84 0.25
N HIS A 60 0.47 5.75 -0.60
CA HIS A 60 1.88 5.66 -0.20
C HIS A 60 2.18 4.48 0.74
N THR A 61 1.53 3.35 0.49
CA THR A 61 1.67 2.12 1.29
C THR A 61 2.17 0.92 0.49
N MET A 62 2.82 1.16 -0.65
CA MET A 62 3.54 0.11 -1.39
C MET A 62 4.70 -0.42 -0.56
N VAL A 63 4.97 -1.70 -0.70
CA VAL A 63 6.10 -2.38 -0.06
C VAL A 63 6.99 -3.04 -1.10
N GLN A 64 8.27 -3.21 -0.77
CA GLN A 64 9.19 -4.01 -1.59
C GLN A 64 8.74 -5.47 -1.58
N ASP A 65 9.08 -6.15 -2.67
CA ASP A 65 8.87 -7.57 -2.88
C ASP A 65 10.01 -8.05 -3.75
N ASP A 66 10.68 -9.13 -3.35
CA ASP A 66 11.84 -9.66 -4.07
C ASP A 66 11.44 -10.18 -5.45
N ASP A 67 10.22 -10.70 -5.59
CA ASP A 67 9.62 -11.12 -6.86
C ASP A 67 9.03 -9.95 -7.67
N LYS A 68 9.20 -8.72 -7.17
CA LYS A 68 8.66 -7.48 -7.75
C LYS A 68 7.15 -7.53 -8.02
N GLN A 69 6.40 -8.25 -7.21
CA GLN A 69 4.95 -8.32 -7.24
C GLN A 69 4.33 -7.05 -6.63
N PHE A 70 4.59 -5.92 -7.26
CA PHE A 70 3.99 -4.65 -6.91
C PHE A 70 3.46 -3.95 -8.16
N ASP A 71 2.41 -3.18 -7.99
CA ASP A 71 1.64 -2.57 -9.06
C ASP A 71 1.33 -1.09 -8.82
N ILE A 72 0.96 -0.40 -9.88
CA ILE A 72 0.21 0.85 -9.79
C ILE A 72 -1.17 0.58 -10.36
N ASP A 73 -2.19 0.83 -9.52
CA ASP A 73 -3.56 0.91 -9.99
C ASP A 73 -3.80 2.32 -10.57
N ASP A 74 -4.04 2.42 -11.87
CA ASP A 74 -4.27 3.67 -12.58
C ASP A 74 -5.64 3.66 -13.25
N GLY A 75 -6.69 4.01 -12.50
CA GLY A 75 -8.07 3.94 -12.96
C GLY A 75 -8.35 4.87 -14.14
N ALA A 76 -8.94 4.32 -15.20
CA ALA A 76 -9.42 5.02 -16.38
C ALA A 76 -10.94 5.23 -16.28
N TYR A 77 -11.38 6.49 -16.13
CA TYR A 77 -12.77 6.87 -15.89
C TYR A 77 -13.38 7.49 -17.14
N PHE A 78 -14.32 6.79 -17.74
CA PHE A 78 -14.97 7.21 -18.98
C PHE A 78 -16.36 7.79 -18.73
N SER A 79 -16.71 8.84 -19.46
CA SER A 79 -18.12 9.24 -19.54
C SER A 79 -18.94 8.13 -20.22
N LEU A 80 -20.21 8.04 -19.90
CA LEU A 80 -21.11 7.04 -20.50
C LEU A 80 -21.09 7.12 -22.02
N ALA A 81 -21.11 8.33 -22.59
CA ALA A 81 -21.00 8.56 -24.03
C ALA A 81 -19.67 8.08 -24.68
N ALA A 82 -18.61 7.90 -23.88
CA ALA A 82 -17.35 7.32 -24.38
C ALA A 82 -17.34 5.79 -24.36
N LEU A 83 -18.32 5.18 -23.71
CA LEU A 83 -18.52 3.73 -23.60
C LEU A 83 -19.80 3.27 -24.29
N THR A 84 -20.14 3.94 -25.39
CA THR A 84 -21.18 3.54 -26.35
C THR A 84 -20.56 3.09 -27.65
N ASP A 85 -21.20 2.19 -28.38
CA ASP A 85 -20.86 1.82 -29.74
C ASP A 85 -21.47 2.80 -30.78
N ASP A 86 -21.24 2.54 -32.07
CA ASP A 86 -21.74 3.38 -33.15
C ASP A 86 -23.28 3.35 -33.30
N ASP A 87 -23.92 2.31 -32.77
CA ASP A 87 -25.37 2.15 -32.73
C ASP A 87 -26.01 2.82 -31.50
N GLY A 88 -25.20 3.42 -30.63
CA GLY A 88 -25.62 4.10 -29.40
C GLY A 88 -25.91 3.15 -28.24
N LYS A 89 -25.52 1.88 -28.33
CA LYS A 89 -25.64 0.91 -27.25
C LYS A 89 -24.45 1.00 -26.29
N GLU A 90 -24.73 0.96 -24.99
CA GLU A 90 -23.69 0.92 -23.95
C GLU A 90 -22.87 -0.37 -24.05
N LEU A 91 -21.55 -0.21 -23.91
CA LEU A 91 -20.61 -1.34 -23.86
C LEU A 91 -20.81 -2.14 -22.59
N THR A 92 -20.68 -3.44 -22.70
CA THR A 92 -20.53 -4.34 -21.56
C THR A 92 -19.19 -4.10 -20.85
N PRO A 93 -19.02 -4.54 -19.59
CA PRO A 93 -17.74 -4.44 -18.89
C PRO A 93 -16.57 -5.06 -19.65
N LEU A 94 -16.78 -6.19 -20.30
CA LEU A 94 -15.77 -6.85 -21.12
C LEU A 94 -15.40 -6.01 -22.34
N GLU A 95 -16.38 -5.56 -23.13
CA GLU A 95 -16.15 -4.73 -24.31
C GLU A 95 -15.42 -3.41 -23.96
N ALA A 96 -15.74 -2.81 -22.80
CA ALA A 96 -15.05 -1.62 -22.32
C ALA A 96 -13.57 -1.90 -21.97
N LYS A 97 -13.28 -3.03 -21.32
CA LYS A 97 -11.90 -3.47 -21.04
C LYS A 97 -11.16 -3.83 -22.34
N GLU A 98 -11.81 -4.50 -23.29
CA GLU A 98 -11.24 -4.83 -24.60
C GLU A 98 -10.92 -3.57 -25.40
N ARG A 99 -11.78 -2.54 -25.37
CA ARG A 99 -11.47 -1.23 -26.00
C ARG A 99 -10.18 -0.62 -25.45
N VAL A 100 -10.01 -0.62 -24.13
CA VAL A 100 -8.78 -0.14 -23.48
C VAL A 100 -7.58 -1.01 -23.84
N CYS A 101 -7.72 -2.32 -23.79
CA CYS A 101 -6.68 -3.30 -24.13
C CYS A 101 -6.21 -3.11 -25.58
N ASN A 102 -7.15 -3.05 -26.53
CA ASN A 102 -6.86 -2.86 -27.95
C ASN A 102 -6.16 -1.53 -28.23
N ALA A 103 -6.59 -0.44 -27.57
CA ALA A 103 -5.96 0.86 -27.70
C ALA A 103 -4.49 0.85 -27.21
N LEU A 104 -4.22 0.21 -26.07
CA LEU A 104 -2.86 0.04 -25.57
C LEU A 104 -1.98 -0.80 -26.48
N CYS A 105 -2.54 -1.85 -27.09
CA CYS A 105 -1.81 -2.80 -27.95
C CYS A 105 -1.46 -2.25 -29.33
N LYS A 106 -1.97 -1.08 -29.74
CA LYS A 106 -1.57 -0.42 -30.98
C LYS A 106 -0.11 0.02 -31.01
N ASP A 107 0.45 0.29 -29.85
CA ASP A 107 1.87 0.63 -29.72
C ASP A 107 2.72 -0.64 -29.69
N ASN A 108 3.33 -0.96 -30.82
CA ASN A 108 4.20 -2.14 -31.00
C ASN A 108 5.54 -2.07 -30.26
N ARG A 109 5.84 -0.94 -29.58
CA ARG A 109 7.05 -0.81 -28.72
C ARG A 109 6.89 -1.51 -27.38
N LEU A 110 5.69 -1.99 -27.04
CA LEU A 110 5.48 -2.79 -25.84
C LEU A 110 6.08 -4.19 -26.02
N ALA A 111 6.98 -4.57 -25.12
CA ALA A 111 7.56 -5.92 -25.12
C ALA A 111 6.50 -7.00 -24.87
N ASN A 112 5.51 -6.69 -24.03
CA ASN A 112 4.37 -7.56 -23.74
C ASN A 112 3.08 -6.80 -24.05
N PRO A 113 2.15 -7.38 -24.83
CA PRO A 113 0.84 -6.79 -25.03
C PRO A 113 0.07 -6.68 -23.71
N ALA A 114 -0.81 -5.69 -23.62
CA ALA A 114 -1.74 -5.61 -22.50
C ALA A 114 -2.72 -6.79 -22.53
N THR A 115 -3.23 -7.18 -21.35
CA THR A 115 -4.17 -8.29 -21.19
C THR A 115 -5.37 -7.89 -20.36
N VAL A 116 -6.54 -8.43 -20.72
CA VAL A 116 -7.78 -8.23 -19.94
C VAL A 116 -7.81 -9.20 -18.76
N HIS A 117 -8.09 -8.66 -17.58
CA HIS A 117 -8.33 -9.39 -16.34
C HIS A 117 -9.74 -9.11 -15.81
N ASP A 118 -10.15 -9.81 -14.75
CA ASP A 118 -11.50 -9.64 -14.18
C ASP A 118 -11.83 -8.18 -13.87
N ASN A 119 -10.92 -7.46 -13.22
CA ASN A 119 -11.16 -6.11 -12.71
C ASN A 119 -10.31 -4.99 -13.35
N CYS A 120 -9.45 -5.32 -14.32
CA CYS A 120 -8.55 -4.35 -14.94
C CYS A 120 -8.07 -4.80 -16.32
N VAL A 121 -7.41 -3.89 -17.02
CA VAL A 121 -6.49 -4.22 -18.10
C VAL A 121 -5.08 -4.12 -17.54
N ARG A 122 -4.27 -5.17 -17.68
CA ARG A 122 -2.92 -5.26 -17.11
C ARG A 122 -1.86 -5.07 -18.18
N GLN A 123 -0.90 -4.23 -17.87
CA GLN A 123 0.32 -4.04 -18.64
C GLN A 123 1.53 -4.51 -17.86
N VAL A 124 2.14 -5.62 -18.26
CA VAL A 124 3.33 -6.20 -17.63
C VAL A 124 4.60 -5.62 -18.25
N TYR A 125 5.55 -5.22 -17.40
CA TYR A 125 6.87 -4.76 -17.81
C TYR A 125 7.94 -5.83 -17.59
N PRO A 126 8.97 -5.91 -18.47
CA PRO A 126 10.02 -6.94 -18.38
C PRO A 126 10.79 -6.93 -17.06
N VAL A 127 10.78 -5.81 -16.34
CA VAL A 127 11.43 -5.67 -15.01
C VAL A 127 10.66 -6.31 -13.86
N GLY A 128 9.47 -6.88 -14.11
CA GLY A 128 8.71 -7.71 -13.18
C GLY A 128 7.44 -7.07 -12.63
N TYR A 129 7.34 -5.75 -12.52
CA TYR A 129 6.11 -5.09 -12.06
C TYR A 129 5.10 -4.85 -13.19
N HIS A 130 3.89 -4.50 -12.84
CA HIS A 130 2.83 -4.20 -13.79
C HIS A 130 2.06 -2.93 -13.43
N ILE A 131 1.30 -2.45 -14.39
CA ILE A 131 0.35 -1.36 -14.21
C ILE A 131 -1.02 -1.92 -14.53
N ASP A 132 -1.89 -1.86 -13.55
CA ASP A 132 -3.29 -2.24 -13.66
C ASP A 132 -4.13 -1.02 -13.97
N ILE A 133 -4.98 -1.13 -14.98
CA ILE A 133 -5.86 -0.08 -15.44
C ILE A 133 -7.30 -0.55 -15.24
N PRO A 134 -7.87 -0.34 -14.03
CA PRO A 134 -9.29 -0.55 -13.79
C PRO A 134 -10.09 0.42 -14.67
N VAL A 135 -11.11 -0.10 -15.36
CA VAL A 135 -11.97 0.67 -16.26
C VAL A 135 -13.26 1.01 -15.55
N TYR A 136 -13.55 2.31 -15.46
CA TYR A 136 -14.76 2.81 -14.82
C TYR A 136 -15.66 3.55 -15.81
N ARG A 137 -16.98 3.45 -15.61
CA ARG A 137 -17.93 4.37 -16.21
C ARG A 137 -18.43 5.38 -15.18
N ILE A 138 -18.60 6.62 -15.60
CA ILE A 138 -19.14 7.72 -14.80
C ILE A 138 -20.62 7.81 -15.07
N GLN A 139 -21.42 7.58 -14.04
CA GLN A 139 -22.86 7.82 -14.06
C GLN A 139 -23.14 9.21 -13.48
N VAL A 140 -24.04 9.94 -14.12
CA VAL A 140 -24.48 11.26 -13.64
C VAL A 140 -25.98 11.18 -13.33
N SER A 141 -26.34 11.45 -12.09
CA SER A 141 -27.73 11.53 -11.62
C SER A 141 -28.01 12.89 -10.98
N LYS A 142 -29.25 13.13 -10.59
CA LYS A 142 -29.61 14.30 -9.77
C LYS A 142 -29.98 13.83 -8.37
N ASP A 143 -29.51 14.56 -7.36
CA ASP A 143 -29.94 14.37 -5.98
C ASP A 143 -31.35 14.94 -5.74
N ALA A 144 -31.83 14.84 -4.50
CA ALA A 144 -33.15 15.35 -4.10
C ALA A 144 -33.29 16.88 -4.25
N ASP A 145 -32.17 17.61 -4.24
CA ASP A 145 -32.10 19.06 -4.39
C ASP A 145 -31.88 19.50 -5.85
N GLY A 146 -31.78 18.52 -6.79
CA GLY A 146 -31.59 18.78 -8.21
C GLY A 146 -30.14 19.02 -8.63
N ASN A 147 -29.17 18.86 -7.72
CA ASN A 147 -27.75 18.97 -8.05
C ASN A 147 -27.25 17.70 -8.79
N SER A 148 -26.29 17.90 -9.70
CA SER A 148 -25.67 16.77 -10.38
C SER A 148 -24.73 16.02 -9.44
N VAL A 149 -24.95 14.71 -9.29
CA VAL A 149 -24.12 13.79 -8.51
C VAL A 149 -23.52 12.76 -9.44
N GLN A 150 -22.20 12.55 -9.30
CA GLN A 150 -21.49 11.49 -10.02
C GLN A 150 -21.37 10.23 -9.15
N SER A 151 -21.64 9.10 -9.73
CA SER A 151 -21.29 7.78 -9.19
C SER A 151 -20.44 7.02 -10.19
N TYR A 152 -19.76 5.99 -9.71
CA TYR A 152 -18.74 5.29 -10.49
C TYR A 152 -18.98 3.80 -10.40
N GLU A 153 -18.83 3.13 -11.54
CA GLU A 153 -18.97 1.69 -11.63
C GLU A 153 -17.75 1.09 -12.33
N LEU A 154 -17.15 0.09 -11.69
CA LEU A 154 -16.03 -0.67 -12.20
C LEU A 154 -16.50 -1.73 -13.20
N ALA A 155 -15.82 -1.88 -14.30
CA ALA A 155 -15.94 -3.02 -15.19
C ALA A 155 -15.36 -4.29 -14.54
N ALA A 156 -16.10 -4.88 -13.59
CA ALA A 156 -15.71 -6.06 -12.84
C ALA A 156 -16.25 -7.30 -13.55
N LYS A 157 -15.37 -8.23 -13.86
CA LYS A 157 -15.69 -9.49 -14.57
C LYS A 157 -16.73 -9.26 -15.66
N ASP A 158 -18.01 -9.62 -15.41
CA ASP A 158 -19.12 -9.55 -16.36
C ASP A 158 -20.15 -8.46 -16.02
N GLU A 159 -19.95 -7.69 -14.94
CA GLU A 159 -20.91 -6.72 -14.43
C GLU A 159 -20.27 -5.34 -14.16
N TRP A 160 -21.05 -4.29 -14.38
CA TRP A 160 -20.73 -2.97 -13.87
C TRP A 160 -21.03 -2.93 -12.36
N GLN A 161 -20.00 -2.86 -11.53
CA GLN A 161 -20.15 -2.87 -10.08
C GLN A 161 -19.95 -1.47 -9.50
N PRO A 162 -20.86 -0.98 -8.64
CA PRO A 162 -20.65 0.26 -7.91
C PRO A 162 -19.31 0.20 -7.14
N SER A 163 -18.41 1.13 -7.45
CA SER A 163 -17.08 1.20 -6.85
C SER A 163 -16.49 2.59 -7.03
N ASP A 164 -16.01 3.19 -5.94
CA ASP A 164 -15.18 4.40 -5.99
C ASP A 164 -13.88 4.20 -5.21
N ALA A 165 -12.83 3.74 -5.89
CA ALA A 165 -11.53 3.54 -5.29
C ALA A 165 -10.88 4.85 -4.78
N ARG A 166 -11.33 6.01 -5.27
CA ARG A 166 -10.88 7.33 -4.77
C ARG A 166 -11.44 7.59 -3.37
N GLU A 167 -12.65 7.09 -3.06
CA GLU A 167 -13.23 7.15 -1.70
C GLU A 167 -12.39 6.35 -0.71
N VAL A 168 -11.89 5.17 -1.11
CA VAL A 168 -10.96 4.38 -0.29
C VAL A 168 -9.68 5.16 0.00
N THR A 169 -9.14 5.83 -1.03
CA THR A 169 -7.95 6.68 -0.87
C THR A 169 -8.24 7.86 0.05
N ARG A 170 -9.39 8.55 -0.11
CA ARG A 170 -9.83 9.64 0.77
C ARG A 170 -10.05 9.17 2.21
N TRP A 171 -10.67 8.01 2.39
CA TRP A 171 -10.83 7.38 3.71
C TRP A 171 -9.46 7.17 4.38
N PHE A 172 -8.49 6.61 3.67
CA PHE A 172 -7.16 6.38 4.22
C PHE A 172 -6.47 7.68 4.65
N PHE A 173 -6.56 8.73 3.84
CA PHE A 173 -5.98 10.02 4.20
C PHE A 173 -6.68 10.64 5.42
N ARG A 174 -8.02 10.52 5.54
CA ARG A 174 -8.72 10.93 6.77
C ARG A 174 -8.20 10.17 8.00
N LYS A 175 -7.99 8.85 7.90
CA LYS A 175 -7.41 8.05 8.99
C LYS A 175 -5.99 8.50 9.36
N VAL A 176 -5.19 8.86 8.39
CA VAL A 176 -3.84 9.43 8.60
C VAL A 176 -3.91 10.78 9.32
N ASP A 177 -4.84 11.64 8.95
CA ASP A 177 -5.04 12.95 9.59
C ASP A 177 -5.63 12.80 11.01
N GLU A 178 -6.53 11.84 11.23
CA GLU A 178 -7.10 11.50 12.54
C GLU A 178 -6.07 10.90 13.51
N ALA A 179 -4.97 10.31 13.01
CA ALA A 179 -3.92 9.75 13.85
C ALA A 179 -3.20 10.80 14.71
N GLY A 180 -3.22 12.07 14.30
CA GLY A 180 -2.62 13.18 14.99
C GLY A 180 -1.89 14.15 14.07
N ASP A 181 -0.70 14.57 14.44
CA ASP A 181 0.10 15.46 13.62
C ASP A 181 0.73 14.74 12.40
N LYS A 182 1.52 15.47 11.61
CA LYS A 182 2.17 14.94 10.41
C LYS A 182 3.06 13.72 10.69
N ASP A 183 3.74 13.70 11.85
CA ASP A 183 4.66 12.62 12.21
C ASP A 183 3.88 11.38 12.66
N ASP A 184 2.76 11.54 13.33
CA ASP A 184 1.84 10.48 13.73
C ASP A 184 1.20 9.79 12.51
N GLY A 185 0.71 10.57 11.56
CA GLY A 185 0.18 10.06 10.29
C GLY A 185 1.25 9.36 9.45
N ALA A 186 2.48 9.87 9.47
CA ALA A 186 3.62 9.19 8.84
C ALA A 186 3.96 7.87 9.54
N GLN A 187 3.85 7.80 10.88
CA GLN A 187 4.02 6.56 11.65
C GLN A 187 2.96 5.53 11.27
N MET A 188 1.69 5.92 11.21
CA MET A 188 0.62 5.00 10.76
C MET A 188 0.94 4.39 9.39
N ARG A 189 1.40 5.19 8.40
CA ARG A 189 1.79 4.67 7.08
C ARG A 189 2.96 3.69 7.17
N ARG A 190 3.94 3.92 8.06
CA ARG A 190 5.06 3.00 8.26
C ARG A 190 4.57 1.68 8.88
N VAL A 191 3.69 1.75 9.87
CA VAL A 191 3.08 0.55 10.49
C VAL A 191 2.26 -0.25 9.47
N VAL A 192 1.49 0.41 8.58
CA VAL A 192 0.80 -0.27 7.48
C VAL A 192 1.78 -1.03 6.58
N ARG A 193 2.87 -0.37 6.16
CA ARG A 193 3.89 -1.02 5.30
C ARG A 193 4.59 -2.17 6.01
N LEU A 194 4.97 -1.99 7.26
CA LEU A 194 5.60 -3.04 8.08
C LEU A 194 4.66 -4.25 8.24
N THR A 195 3.38 -4.04 8.50
CA THR A 195 2.38 -5.12 8.60
C THR A 195 2.19 -5.84 7.26
N LYS A 196 2.13 -5.11 6.14
CA LYS A 196 2.08 -5.72 4.81
C LYS A 196 3.34 -6.51 4.47
N SER A 197 4.51 -6.00 4.87
CA SER A 197 5.79 -6.70 4.68
C SER A 197 5.83 -7.99 5.50
N PHE A 198 5.33 -7.97 6.73
CA PHE A 198 5.17 -9.18 7.55
C PHE A 198 4.27 -10.21 6.88
N ALA A 199 3.12 -9.79 6.37
CA ALA A 199 2.15 -10.67 5.72
C ALA A 199 2.65 -11.34 4.42
N ARG A 200 3.83 -10.98 3.93
CA ARG A 200 4.49 -11.56 2.77
C ARG A 200 5.95 -11.95 3.04
N SER A 201 6.33 -12.07 4.31
CA SER A 201 7.72 -12.33 4.71
C SER A 201 8.19 -13.77 4.47
N ARG A 202 7.29 -14.67 4.10
CA ARG A 202 7.59 -16.09 3.84
C ARG A 202 6.86 -16.59 2.60
N ASP A 203 7.43 -17.60 1.96
CA ASP A 203 6.81 -18.24 0.80
C ASP A 203 5.39 -18.71 1.12
N GLY A 204 4.46 -18.47 0.19
CA GLY A 204 3.05 -18.84 0.31
C GLY A 204 2.22 -17.97 1.28
N TRP A 205 2.82 -16.98 1.95
CA TRP A 205 2.05 -16.12 2.87
C TRP A 205 1.21 -15.07 2.14
N LEU A 206 1.72 -14.54 1.03
CA LEU A 206 1.03 -13.51 0.25
C LEU A 206 -0.38 -13.97 -0.18
N GLU A 207 -0.51 -15.22 -0.63
CA GLU A 207 -1.79 -15.80 -1.08
C GLU A 207 -2.69 -16.21 0.09
N ASN A 208 -2.11 -16.47 1.25
CA ASN A 208 -2.79 -17.01 2.42
C ASN A 208 -3.04 -16.00 3.54
N THR A 209 -2.68 -14.73 3.36
CA THR A 209 -3.00 -13.64 4.28
C THR A 209 -4.10 -12.75 3.70
N GLY A 210 -4.67 -11.89 4.50
CA GLY A 210 -5.66 -10.91 4.04
C GLY A 210 -5.12 -9.98 2.96
N SER A 211 -6.00 -9.46 2.13
CA SER A 211 -5.64 -8.52 1.06
C SER A 211 -4.95 -7.25 1.61
N GLY A 212 -4.20 -6.54 0.76
CA GLY A 212 -3.52 -5.31 1.16
C GLY A 212 -4.45 -4.25 1.74
N ILE A 213 -5.71 -4.17 1.27
CA ILE A 213 -6.70 -3.24 1.83
C ILE A 213 -7.24 -3.75 3.18
N THR A 214 -7.43 -5.05 3.35
CA THR A 214 -7.84 -5.66 4.61
C THR A 214 -6.81 -5.38 5.71
N LEU A 215 -5.53 -5.62 5.42
CA LEU A 215 -4.44 -5.31 6.36
C LEU A 215 -4.34 -3.81 6.66
N THR A 216 -4.52 -2.96 5.65
CA THR A 216 -4.55 -1.50 5.82
C THR A 216 -5.70 -1.09 6.73
N ARG A 217 -6.90 -1.67 6.54
CA ARG A 217 -8.08 -1.40 7.38
C ARG A 217 -7.84 -1.80 8.83
N LEU A 218 -7.31 -2.99 9.07
CA LEU A 218 -6.99 -3.47 10.42
C LEU A 218 -5.99 -2.54 11.13
N VAL A 219 -4.92 -2.15 10.44
CA VAL A 219 -3.94 -1.22 11.03
C VAL A 219 -4.58 0.15 11.32
N CYS A 220 -5.36 0.71 10.41
CA CYS A 220 -6.00 2.02 10.62
C CYS A 220 -7.00 2.01 11.79
N ASP A 221 -7.71 0.90 12.00
CA ASP A 221 -8.69 0.77 13.09
C ASP A 221 -8.01 0.57 14.45
N GLU A 222 -6.88 -0.15 14.49
CA GLU A 222 -6.21 -0.58 15.72
C GLU A 222 -4.88 0.17 15.97
N PHE A 223 -4.62 1.25 15.25
CA PHE A 223 -3.34 1.96 15.32
C PHE A 223 -3.02 2.46 16.72
N ALA A 224 -1.91 1.99 17.27
CA ALA A 224 -1.38 2.40 18.57
C ALA A 224 -0.18 3.34 18.38
N LYS A 225 -0.42 4.64 18.43
CA LYS A 225 0.60 5.66 18.31
C LYS A 225 1.63 5.59 19.44
N VAL A 226 2.92 5.57 19.11
CA VAL A 226 4.04 5.71 20.05
C VAL A 226 5.09 6.62 19.38
N PRO A 227 5.12 7.92 19.69
CA PRO A 227 6.00 8.88 19.04
C PRO A 227 7.47 8.45 19.05
N GLY A 228 8.11 8.45 17.87
CA GLY A 228 9.51 8.09 17.70
C GLY A 228 9.83 6.59 17.80
N ARG A 229 8.87 5.73 18.15
CA ARG A 229 9.04 4.30 18.41
C ARG A 229 8.19 3.45 17.45
N ASP A 230 8.63 3.33 16.20
CA ASP A 230 7.92 2.51 15.21
C ASP A 230 7.87 1.04 15.58
N ASP A 231 8.90 0.51 16.26
CA ASP A 231 8.97 -0.84 16.78
C ASP A 231 7.88 -1.11 17.84
N GLU A 232 7.71 -0.19 18.77
CA GLU A 232 6.70 -0.31 19.83
C GLU A 232 5.29 -0.04 19.30
N SER A 233 5.13 0.95 18.43
CA SER A 233 3.86 1.25 17.75
C SER A 233 3.37 0.04 16.95
N LEU A 234 4.26 -0.57 16.17
CA LEU A 234 3.96 -1.78 15.38
C LEU A 234 3.48 -2.92 16.30
N ARG A 235 4.24 -3.23 17.34
CA ARG A 235 3.92 -4.32 18.26
C ARG A 235 2.59 -4.10 18.99
N LYS A 236 2.33 -2.89 19.50
CA LYS A 236 1.07 -2.55 20.14
C LYS A 236 -0.12 -2.62 19.18
N THR A 237 0.07 -2.16 17.95
CA THR A 237 -0.93 -2.28 16.89
C THR A 237 -1.22 -3.75 16.56
N TRP A 238 -0.19 -4.59 16.47
CA TRP A 238 -0.35 -6.02 16.25
C TRP A 238 -1.08 -6.72 17.39
N GLN A 239 -0.80 -6.37 18.64
CA GLN A 239 -1.52 -6.89 19.83
C GLN A 239 -3.01 -6.50 19.80
N ALA A 240 -3.33 -5.27 19.37
CA ALA A 240 -4.71 -4.83 19.23
C ALA A 240 -5.42 -5.57 18.07
N ILE A 241 -4.75 -5.76 16.93
CA ILE A 241 -5.26 -6.54 15.78
C ILE A 241 -5.49 -8.01 16.20
N GLU A 242 -4.54 -8.65 16.89
CA GLU A 242 -4.68 -10.02 17.39
C GLU A 242 -5.91 -10.16 18.27
N LYS A 243 -6.05 -9.28 19.28
CA LYS A 243 -7.20 -9.26 20.18
C LYS A 243 -8.52 -9.09 19.44
N ARG A 244 -8.57 -8.20 18.43
CA ARG A 244 -9.75 -7.99 17.60
C ARG A 244 -10.09 -9.23 16.80
N LEU A 245 -9.13 -9.80 16.06
CA LEU A 245 -9.34 -10.95 15.18
C LEU A 245 -9.66 -12.23 15.98
N ALA A 246 -9.15 -12.39 17.21
CA ALA A 246 -9.53 -13.48 18.10
C ALA A 246 -11.03 -13.41 18.52
N ASN A 247 -11.67 -12.25 18.44
CA ASN A 247 -13.09 -12.08 18.74
C ASN A 247 -13.97 -12.20 17.49
N SER A 248 -13.53 -11.68 16.34
CA SER A 248 -14.24 -11.75 15.05
C SER A 248 -13.26 -11.51 13.90
N LEU A 249 -13.33 -12.35 12.87
CA LEU A 249 -12.56 -12.19 11.65
C LEU A 249 -13.22 -11.21 10.67
N MET A 250 -14.41 -10.72 10.96
CA MET A 250 -15.14 -9.81 10.09
C MET A 250 -14.44 -8.46 9.98
N VAL A 251 -14.17 -8.01 8.75
CA VAL A 251 -13.57 -6.71 8.45
C VAL A 251 -14.45 -5.98 7.44
N ALA A 252 -15.12 -4.93 7.88
CA ALA A 252 -15.98 -4.11 7.02
C ALA A 252 -15.15 -3.32 6.01
N HIS A 253 -15.67 -3.19 4.80
CA HIS A 253 -15.10 -2.30 3.78
C HIS A 253 -15.17 -0.83 4.25
N PRO A 254 -14.13 0.00 3.99
CA PRO A 254 -14.06 1.34 4.56
C PRO A 254 -15.12 2.34 4.06
N VAL A 255 -15.74 2.09 2.91
CA VAL A 255 -16.58 3.09 2.22
C VAL A 255 -17.89 2.54 1.63
N ASN A 256 -18.21 1.26 1.84
CA ASN A 256 -19.48 0.66 1.42
C ASN A 256 -19.92 -0.41 2.42
N ASP A 257 -21.12 -0.96 2.23
CA ASP A 257 -21.74 -1.93 3.16
C ASP A 257 -21.23 -3.38 2.98
N LYS A 258 -20.23 -3.62 2.12
CA LYS A 258 -19.63 -4.94 1.92
C LYS A 258 -18.60 -5.22 3.00
N ASN A 259 -18.22 -6.46 3.17
CA ASN A 259 -17.10 -6.84 4.00
C ASN A 259 -15.86 -7.16 3.14
N LEU A 260 -14.69 -6.84 3.65
CA LEU A 260 -13.39 -7.26 3.11
C LEU A 260 -13.06 -8.69 3.52
N ALA A 261 -13.61 -9.13 4.64
CA ALA A 261 -13.54 -10.48 5.16
C ALA A 261 -14.76 -10.76 6.04
N GLU A 262 -15.26 -12.00 6.02
CA GLU A 262 -16.36 -12.49 6.84
C GLU A 262 -15.84 -13.31 8.02
N ASP A 263 -16.69 -13.58 9.01
CA ASP A 263 -16.36 -14.53 10.07
C ASP A 263 -16.10 -15.91 9.47
N GLY A 264 -14.97 -16.52 9.87
CA GLY A 264 -14.50 -17.78 9.29
C GLY A 264 -13.59 -17.61 8.06
N ASP A 265 -13.19 -16.38 7.71
CA ASP A 265 -12.22 -16.13 6.62
C ASP A 265 -10.90 -16.87 6.88
N GLU A 266 -10.56 -17.81 6.00
CA GLU A 266 -9.39 -18.68 6.16
C GLU A 266 -8.07 -17.91 6.11
N LYS A 267 -8.00 -16.84 5.30
CA LYS A 267 -6.79 -16.01 5.16
C LYS A 267 -6.54 -15.17 6.40
N LEU A 268 -7.60 -14.58 6.98
CA LEU A 268 -7.47 -13.85 8.24
C LEU A 268 -7.23 -14.78 9.42
N ASN A 269 -7.79 -15.97 9.42
CA ASN A 269 -7.47 -16.98 10.44
C ASN A 269 -6.00 -17.42 10.38
N PHE A 270 -5.47 -17.63 9.17
CA PHE A 270 -4.05 -17.89 8.96
C PHE A 270 -3.19 -16.71 9.44
N PHE A 271 -3.54 -15.49 9.03
CA PHE A 271 -2.83 -14.27 9.45
C PHE A 271 -2.83 -14.11 10.98
N LEU A 272 -3.96 -14.32 11.64
CA LEU A 272 -4.07 -14.30 13.09
C LEU A 272 -3.09 -15.28 13.75
N GLY A 273 -3.06 -16.54 13.29
CA GLY A 273 -2.13 -17.54 13.82
C GLY A 273 -0.67 -17.11 13.68
N LYS A 274 -0.31 -16.54 12.53
CA LYS A 274 1.06 -16.05 12.28
C LYS A 274 1.41 -14.80 13.07
N LEU A 275 0.44 -13.94 13.31
CA LEU A 275 0.59 -12.75 14.15
C LEU A 275 0.80 -13.14 15.62
N THR A 276 0.05 -14.10 16.13
CA THR A 276 0.21 -14.65 17.48
C THR A 276 1.59 -15.29 17.67
N GLU A 277 2.05 -16.10 16.72
CA GLU A 277 3.40 -16.68 16.74
C GLU A 277 4.48 -15.56 16.80
N ALA A 278 4.38 -14.54 15.94
CA ALA A 278 5.32 -13.42 15.92
C ALA A 278 5.31 -12.61 17.23
N LEU A 279 4.13 -12.32 17.78
CA LEU A 279 4.00 -11.63 19.06
C LEU A 279 4.61 -12.43 20.21
N GLY A 280 4.48 -13.76 20.22
CA GLY A 280 5.13 -14.64 21.19
C GLY A 280 6.66 -14.52 21.14
N HIS A 281 7.27 -14.49 19.95
CA HIS A 281 8.72 -14.26 19.83
C HIS A 281 9.15 -12.87 20.33
N LEU A 282 8.27 -11.86 20.21
CA LEU A 282 8.54 -10.49 20.65
C LEU A 282 8.33 -10.24 22.16
N GLU A 283 7.83 -11.22 22.94
CA GLU A 283 7.66 -11.06 24.39
C GLU A 283 8.98 -10.83 25.11
N ILE A 284 10.09 -11.35 24.60
CA ILE A 284 11.43 -11.12 25.16
C ILE A 284 11.77 -9.62 25.27
N LEU A 285 11.20 -8.78 24.39
CA LEU A 285 11.42 -7.34 24.41
C LEU A 285 10.88 -6.64 25.68
N ASP A 286 10.00 -7.29 26.45
CA ASP A 286 9.47 -6.78 27.72
C ASP A 286 10.29 -7.24 28.93
N THR A 287 11.28 -8.09 28.70
CA THR A 287 12.19 -8.58 29.74
C THR A 287 13.51 -7.81 29.72
N VAL A 288 14.42 -8.15 30.63
CA VAL A 288 15.81 -7.70 30.58
C VAL A 288 16.53 -8.54 29.49
N CYS A 289 16.49 -8.05 28.26
CA CYS A 289 17.17 -8.69 27.14
C CYS A 289 18.35 -7.84 26.61
N THR A 290 19.26 -8.50 25.94
CA THR A 290 20.37 -7.86 25.22
C THR A 290 19.88 -7.35 23.86
N ARG A 291 20.67 -6.47 23.24
CA ARG A 291 20.36 -6.02 21.86
C ARG A 291 20.41 -7.16 20.84
N SER A 292 21.26 -8.16 21.06
CA SER A 292 21.32 -9.35 20.18
C SER A 292 20.01 -10.12 20.23
N GLU A 293 19.55 -10.46 21.44
CA GLU A 293 18.28 -11.19 21.64
C GLU A 293 17.08 -10.39 21.09
N ALA A 294 17.06 -9.08 21.29
CA ALA A 294 16.01 -8.22 20.75
C ALA A 294 16.00 -8.20 19.20
N ARG A 295 17.18 -8.18 18.57
CA ARG A 295 17.32 -8.25 17.11
C ARG A 295 16.95 -9.62 16.55
N GLU A 296 17.35 -10.69 17.21
CA GLU A 296 16.99 -12.07 16.84
C GLU A 296 15.49 -12.32 16.91
N ALA A 297 14.80 -11.70 17.87
CA ALA A 297 13.33 -11.76 17.96
C ALA A 297 12.67 -11.10 16.73
N TRP A 298 13.16 -9.93 16.29
CA TRP A 298 12.66 -9.29 15.08
C TRP A 298 13.04 -10.05 13.80
N ASP A 299 14.25 -10.64 13.74
CA ASP A 299 14.63 -11.51 12.63
C ASP A 299 13.69 -12.71 12.52
N THR A 300 13.35 -13.33 13.66
CA THR A 300 12.41 -14.45 13.70
C THR A 300 11.02 -14.02 13.24
N ALA A 301 10.53 -12.87 13.69
CA ALA A 301 9.22 -12.36 13.31
C ALA A 301 9.11 -12.13 11.80
N TYR A 302 10.14 -11.54 11.16
CA TYR A 302 10.14 -11.22 9.73
C TYR A 302 10.83 -12.25 8.84
N ASP A 303 11.29 -13.38 9.38
CA ASP A 303 12.04 -14.41 8.64
C ASP A 303 13.24 -13.81 7.89
N THR A 304 14.08 -13.10 8.61
CA THR A 304 15.21 -12.38 8.04
C THR A 304 16.46 -12.51 8.94
N THR A 305 17.58 -12.09 8.45
CA THR A 305 18.82 -11.88 9.22
C THR A 305 19.25 -10.41 9.21
N TYR A 306 18.32 -9.53 8.87
CA TYR A 306 18.63 -8.11 8.70
C TYR A 306 19.01 -7.46 10.03
N PHE A 307 18.22 -7.69 11.09
CA PHE A 307 18.40 -7.02 12.38
C PHE A 307 19.68 -7.48 13.08
N SER A 308 19.97 -8.78 13.14
CA SER A 308 21.17 -9.33 13.76
C SER A 308 22.46 -8.91 13.03
N LYS A 309 22.40 -8.64 11.72
CA LYS A 309 23.53 -8.15 10.93
C LYS A 309 23.79 -6.65 11.07
N GLN A 310 22.92 -5.90 11.74
CA GLN A 310 23.18 -4.47 11.95
C GLN A 310 24.41 -4.25 12.86
N PRO A 311 25.26 -3.25 12.56
CA PRO A 311 26.41 -2.96 13.40
C PRO A 311 25.99 -2.66 14.84
N THR A 312 26.74 -3.19 15.80
CA THR A 312 26.53 -2.83 17.21
C THR A 312 27.07 -1.40 17.41
N PRO A 313 26.29 -0.51 18.06
CA PRO A 313 26.80 0.82 18.37
C PRO A 313 28.11 0.72 19.14
N ASP A 314 29.16 1.35 18.62
CA ASP A 314 30.47 1.30 19.27
C ASP A 314 30.39 2.04 20.60
N LYS A 315 30.68 1.37 21.72
CA LYS A 315 30.68 1.96 23.07
C LYS A 315 31.66 3.16 23.21
N ARG A 316 32.55 3.34 22.24
CA ARG A 316 33.56 4.41 22.26
C ARG A 316 33.06 5.75 21.76
N LEU A 317 31.97 5.79 20.99
CA LEU A 317 31.41 7.07 20.51
C LEU A 317 30.57 7.81 21.55
N SER A 318 30.11 7.14 22.60
CA SER A 318 29.32 7.76 23.69
C SER A 318 30.18 8.46 24.75
N VAL A 319 31.53 8.36 24.70
CA VAL A 319 32.47 8.99 25.67
C VAL A 319 33.04 10.29 25.14
N ASP A 320 33.03 10.50 23.81
CA ASP A 320 33.63 11.72 23.22
C ASP A 320 32.66 12.90 23.07
N GLU A 321 31.35 12.66 23.04
CA GLU A 321 30.38 13.78 23.02
C GLU A 321 30.33 14.57 24.33
N SER A 322 30.72 13.97 25.46
CA SER A 322 30.78 14.68 26.73
C SER A 322 32.07 15.52 26.92
N LYS A 323 33.02 15.44 25.99
CA LYS A 323 34.28 16.26 26.01
C LYS A 323 34.29 17.36 24.96
N ALA A 324 33.30 17.47 24.11
CA ALA A 324 33.21 18.51 23.08
C ALA A 324 32.65 19.85 23.60
N ASP A 325 31.96 19.84 24.75
CA ASP A 325 31.31 21.05 25.31
C ASP A 325 32.19 21.92 26.21
N ASP A 326 33.41 21.46 26.53
CA ASP A 326 34.31 22.21 27.45
C ASP A 326 35.40 23.08 26.75
N ARG A 327 35.23 23.38 25.45
CA ARG A 327 36.21 24.23 24.71
C ARG A 327 35.59 25.44 24.01
N ASN A 328 34.75 26.18 24.70
CA ASN A 328 34.28 27.47 24.19
C ASN A 328 34.30 28.57 25.29
N ASP A 329 35.39 28.60 26.07
CA ASP A 329 35.72 29.76 26.89
C ASP A 329 37.10 30.26 26.49
N GLY A 330 37.17 31.15 25.56
CA GLY A 330 38.43 31.78 25.18
C GLY A 330 38.20 33.01 24.33
N GLY A 331 37.82 34.10 24.96
CA GLY A 331 37.77 35.40 24.32
C GLY A 331 39.11 35.79 23.69
N GLY A 332 39.04 36.39 22.52
CA GLY A 332 40.16 36.98 21.78
C GLY A 332 39.62 38.05 20.87
N VAL A 333 39.42 39.25 21.43
CA VAL A 333 39.35 40.51 20.70
C VAL A 333 40.73 40.79 20.15
N TYR A 334 40.86 41.00 18.83
CA TYR A 334 41.88 41.91 18.24
C TYR A 334 41.57 42.17 16.76
N GLY A 335 41.47 43.51 16.45
CA GLY A 335 41.91 44.16 15.26
C GLY A 335 40.89 44.38 14.15
#